data_a3c0ec6d40cdaad61ab9a9de49d04ff6
#
_entry.id   a3c0ec6d40cdaad61ab9a9de49d04ff6
#
_cell.length_a   1.000
_cell.length_b   1.000
_cell.length_c   1.000
_cell.angle_alpha   90.00
_cell.angle_beta   90.00
_cell.angle_gamma   90.00
#
_symmetry.space_group_name_H-M   'P 1'
#
loop_
_entity.id
_entity.type
_entity.pdbx_description
1 polymer ?
#
loop_
_entity_poly.entity_id
_entity_poly.type
_entity_poly.pdbx_seq_one_letter_code
_entity_poly.pdbx_strand_id
1 'polypeptide(L)'
;MRTTRCGLLAVWLGINAGATGAAEVTLIAPGGIRDAIVKMIPDFERSSGHTVKATFGSGLGTKQQVMKGEVFDVPVVQPPLDEVTATGHVLNASATPLATVAVAVAVRKGMPKPDISTAEAVKKMLLAAKTISYPDGAKGAAAGVSFDATMRQLGIFEEMKPKIVRVQGGAAAMAAIARGEVELGLTFLSEIHDPGVEVVGVLPREISTPTALFGFIHTKAGSPEAARALFDYLSSPAAAGVYRDMGMQPGR
;
A
#
# COMPACT_ATOMS: atom_id res chain seq x y z
N MET A 1 60.11 59.32 -1.91
CA MET A 1 59.09 58.59 -2.77
C MET A 1 58.60 57.37 -1.98
N ARG A 2 57.40 57.42 -1.44
CA ARG A 2 56.80 56.35 -0.64
C ARG A 2 55.71 55.69 -1.52
N THR A 3 55.90 54.44 -1.92
CA THR A 3 54.92 53.64 -2.70
C THR A 3 54.03 52.84 -1.74
N THR A 4 52.75 53.24 -1.64
CA THR A 4 51.71 52.58 -0.87
C THR A 4 51.19 51.36 -1.69
N ARG A 5 51.38 50.14 -1.16
CA ARG A 5 50.78 48.90 -1.74
C ARG A 5 49.40 48.71 -1.10
N CYS A 6 48.35 48.83 -1.94
CA CYS A 6 46.97 48.50 -1.62
C CYS A 6 46.80 46.99 -1.73
N GLY A 7 46.60 46.30 -0.60
CA GLY A 7 46.29 44.86 -0.60
C GLY A 7 44.78 44.64 -0.77
N LEU A 8 44.35 43.99 -1.83
CA LEU A 8 43.00 43.48 -1.98
C LEU A 8 42.79 42.21 -1.11
N LEU A 9 41.98 42.35 -0.06
CA LEU A 9 41.45 41.19 0.67
C LEU A 9 40.32 40.58 -0.18
N ALA A 10 40.54 39.44 -0.79
CA ALA A 10 39.49 38.61 -1.37
C ALA A 10 38.78 37.81 -0.27
N VAL A 11 37.57 38.21 0.07
CA VAL A 11 36.67 37.46 0.96
C VAL A 11 36.08 36.28 0.17
N TRP A 12 36.57 35.10 0.43
CA TRP A 12 35.94 33.87 -0.06
C TRP A 12 34.71 33.59 0.82
N LEU A 13 33.50 33.88 0.28
CA LEU A 13 32.27 33.32 0.84
C LEU A 13 32.24 31.83 0.44
N GLY A 14 32.64 30.97 1.37
CA GLY A 14 32.43 29.54 1.27
C GLY A 14 30.92 29.26 1.31
N ILE A 15 30.33 28.92 0.16
CA ILE A 15 29.01 28.31 0.11
C ILE A 15 29.17 26.92 0.71
N ASN A 16 28.86 26.77 2.00
CA ASN A 16 28.63 25.45 2.59
C ASN A 16 27.35 24.90 1.95
N ALA A 17 27.47 24.22 0.81
CA ALA A 17 26.49 23.23 0.40
C ALA A 17 26.55 22.15 1.47
N GLY A 18 25.61 22.18 2.41
CA GLY A 18 25.44 21.12 3.40
C GLY A 18 25.28 19.82 2.61
N ALA A 19 26.29 18.97 2.62
CA ALA A 19 26.16 17.60 2.18
C ALA A 19 25.12 16.97 3.13
N THR A 20 23.88 16.82 2.67
CA THR A 20 22.89 16.01 3.37
C THR A 20 23.46 14.60 3.38
N GLY A 21 24.01 14.19 4.52
CA GLY A 21 24.58 12.85 4.69
C GLY A 21 23.52 11.79 4.40
N ALA A 22 23.97 10.65 3.88
CA ALA A 22 23.10 9.48 3.73
C ALA A 22 22.40 9.18 5.07
N ALA A 23 21.08 9.03 5.03
CA ALA A 23 20.26 8.73 6.21
C ALA A 23 19.40 7.48 5.97
N GLU A 24 19.15 6.71 7.03
CA GLU A 24 18.14 5.66 6.99
C GLU A 24 16.77 6.30 7.24
N VAL A 25 15.82 6.01 6.37
CA VAL A 25 14.41 6.43 6.47
C VAL A 25 13.56 5.21 6.78
N THR A 26 12.80 5.28 7.85
CA THR A 26 11.88 4.23 8.25
C THR A 26 10.49 4.44 7.65
N LEU A 27 9.92 3.37 7.07
CA LEU A 27 8.59 3.37 6.50
C LEU A 27 7.76 2.24 7.09
N ILE A 28 6.48 2.49 7.37
CA ILE A 28 5.51 1.44 7.66
C ILE A 28 4.33 1.53 6.69
N ALA A 29 3.91 0.40 6.12
CA ALA A 29 2.80 0.35 5.18
C ALA A 29 2.00 -0.95 5.27
N PRO A 30 0.70 -0.95 4.87
CA PRO A 30 -0.09 -2.17 4.74
C PRO A 30 0.36 -3.00 3.53
N GLY A 31 0.07 -4.32 3.58
CA GLY A 31 0.47 -5.27 2.54
C GLY A 31 0.00 -4.91 1.13
N GLY A 32 -1.18 -4.30 0.99
CA GLY A 32 -1.75 -3.95 -0.31
C GLY A 32 -0.92 -2.97 -1.17
N ILE A 33 0.08 -2.27 -0.59
CA ILE A 33 1.01 -1.39 -1.32
C ILE A 33 2.45 -1.91 -1.30
N ARG A 34 2.69 -3.03 -0.62
CA ARG A 34 4.04 -3.56 -0.37
C ARG A 34 4.87 -3.68 -1.64
N ASP A 35 4.35 -4.39 -2.63
CA ASP A 35 5.13 -4.77 -3.81
C ASP A 35 5.48 -3.56 -4.68
N ALA A 36 4.59 -2.56 -4.73
CA ALA A 36 4.89 -1.27 -5.35
C ALA A 36 6.01 -0.53 -4.63
N ILE A 37 5.96 -0.45 -3.28
CA ILE A 37 7.01 0.21 -2.48
C ILE A 37 8.35 -0.53 -2.64
N VAL A 38 8.37 -1.85 -2.51
CA VAL A 38 9.58 -2.66 -2.65
C VAL A 38 10.22 -2.47 -4.04
N LYS A 39 9.41 -2.38 -5.09
CA LYS A 39 9.89 -2.10 -6.46
C LYS A 39 10.51 -0.71 -6.58
N MET A 40 10.01 0.27 -5.83
CA MET A 40 10.46 1.67 -5.88
C MET A 40 11.72 1.96 -5.03
N ILE A 41 11.93 1.21 -3.94
CA ILE A 41 13.05 1.45 -3.00
C ILE A 41 14.41 1.56 -3.70
N PRO A 42 14.84 0.64 -4.58
CA PRO A 42 16.18 0.72 -5.19
C PRO A 42 16.40 2.00 -6.02
N ASP A 43 15.35 2.49 -6.68
CA ASP A 43 15.44 3.71 -7.49
C ASP A 43 15.51 4.95 -6.62
N PHE A 44 14.73 4.99 -5.54
CA PHE A 44 14.81 6.05 -4.54
C PHE A 44 16.19 6.10 -3.88
N GLU A 45 16.70 4.98 -3.40
CA GLU A 45 18.02 4.90 -2.73
C GLU A 45 19.14 5.36 -3.64
N ARG A 46 19.11 4.95 -4.91
CA ARG A 46 20.10 5.36 -5.92
C ARG A 46 20.04 6.86 -6.22
N SER A 47 18.84 7.42 -6.27
CA SER A 47 18.66 8.84 -6.66
C SER A 47 18.87 9.80 -5.50
N SER A 48 18.56 9.40 -4.26
CA SER A 48 18.62 10.26 -3.09
C SER A 48 19.87 10.07 -2.24
N GLY A 49 20.54 8.91 -2.35
CA GLY A 49 21.62 8.51 -1.45
C GLY A 49 21.18 8.08 -0.05
N HIS A 50 19.88 8.10 0.24
CA HIS A 50 19.30 7.58 1.48
C HIS A 50 19.00 6.09 1.38
N THR A 51 18.84 5.40 2.54
CA THR A 51 18.40 4.00 2.57
C THR A 51 17.01 3.91 3.19
N VAL A 52 16.21 2.90 2.79
CA VAL A 52 14.84 2.74 3.27
C VAL A 52 14.69 1.44 4.07
N LYS A 53 14.29 1.57 5.32
CA LYS A 53 13.88 0.44 6.16
C LYS A 53 12.36 0.34 6.19
N ALA A 54 11.80 -0.52 5.33
CA ALA A 54 10.38 -0.69 5.21
C ALA A 54 9.85 -1.84 6.08
N THR A 55 8.78 -1.56 6.82
CA THR A 55 7.99 -2.53 7.59
C THR A 55 6.61 -2.68 6.97
N PHE A 56 6.15 -3.91 6.78
CA PHE A 56 4.84 -4.18 6.21
C PHE A 56 3.99 -5.03 7.15
N GLY A 57 2.71 -4.69 7.26
CA GLY A 57 1.77 -5.36 8.13
C GLY A 57 0.35 -5.45 7.57
N SER A 58 -0.58 -5.93 8.40
CA SER A 58 -2.00 -5.82 8.05
C SER A 58 -2.45 -4.36 8.08
N GLY A 59 -3.51 -4.03 7.34
CA GLY A 59 -3.99 -2.64 7.30
C GLY A 59 -4.33 -2.07 8.67
N LEU A 60 -5.04 -2.84 9.49
CA LEU A 60 -5.37 -2.45 10.86
C LEU A 60 -4.14 -2.40 11.76
N GLY A 61 -3.28 -3.42 11.70
CA GLY A 61 -2.07 -3.49 12.52
C GLY A 61 -1.11 -2.32 12.27
N THR A 62 -0.88 -1.97 10.99
CA THR A 62 -0.10 -0.79 10.59
C THR A 62 -0.69 0.49 11.18
N LYS A 63 -2.00 0.70 11.00
CA LYS A 63 -2.70 1.86 11.51
C LYS A 63 -2.60 1.97 13.04
N GLN A 64 -2.77 0.85 13.75
CA GLN A 64 -2.67 0.81 15.21
C GLN A 64 -1.26 1.16 15.72
N GLN A 65 -0.19 0.72 15.05
CA GLN A 65 1.19 1.08 15.41
C GLN A 65 1.40 2.60 15.28
N VAL A 66 0.95 3.20 14.18
CA VAL A 66 1.01 4.66 13.98
C VAL A 66 0.20 5.40 15.05
N MET A 67 -1.01 4.94 15.36
CA MET A 67 -1.86 5.55 16.39
C MET A 67 -1.27 5.44 17.82
N LYS A 68 -0.50 4.40 18.11
CA LYS A 68 0.22 4.24 19.38
C LYS A 68 1.47 5.13 19.48
N GLY A 69 1.85 5.83 18.41
CA GLY A 69 3.01 6.71 18.38
C GLY A 69 4.33 5.98 18.15
N GLU A 70 4.30 4.75 17.60
CA GLU A 70 5.52 4.12 17.12
C GLU A 70 6.10 4.97 15.99
N VAL A 71 7.40 5.30 16.11
CA VAL A 71 8.03 6.25 15.18
C VAL A 71 8.47 5.55 13.92
N PHE A 72 7.81 5.89 12.82
CA PHE A 72 8.22 5.60 11.45
C PHE A 72 8.21 6.92 10.68
N ASP A 73 9.28 7.27 10.00
CA ASP A 73 9.41 8.57 9.32
C ASP A 73 8.27 8.82 8.31
N VAL A 74 7.92 7.78 7.55
CA VAL A 74 6.84 7.82 6.53
C VAL A 74 5.84 6.70 6.78
N PRO A 75 4.79 6.94 7.58
CA PRO A 75 3.68 6.00 7.72
C PRO A 75 2.71 6.07 6.54
N VAL A 76 2.29 4.89 6.07
CA VAL A 76 1.20 4.74 5.09
C VAL A 76 0.05 4.00 5.75
N VAL A 77 -1.14 4.58 5.71
CA VAL A 77 -2.34 4.03 6.34
C VAL A 77 -3.57 4.14 5.43
N GLN A 78 -4.63 3.46 5.81
CA GLN A 78 -5.92 3.51 5.12
C GLN A 78 -6.99 4.22 5.97
N PRO A 79 -8.04 4.80 5.34
CA PRO A 79 -9.17 5.41 6.06
C PRO A 79 -9.85 4.44 7.05
N PRO A 80 -10.57 5.02 8.05
CA PRO A 80 -10.76 6.44 8.32
C PRO A 80 -9.48 7.09 8.85
N LEU A 81 -9.22 8.35 8.44
CA LEU A 81 -7.98 9.05 8.80
C LEU A 81 -8.10 9.87 10.08
N ASP A 82 -9.32 10.24 10.48
CA ASP A 82 -9.57 11.11 11.64
C ASP A 82 -8.95 10.54 12.93
N GLU A 83 -9.02 9.22 13.10
CA GLU A 83 -8.40 8.52 14.23
C GLU A 83 -6.86 8.70 14.26
N VAL A 84 -6.22 8.70 13.09
CA VAL A 84 -4.77 8.84 12.97
C VAL A 84 -4.36 10.30 13.18
N THR A 85 -5.06 11.24 12.53
CA THR A 85 -4.77 12.67 12.60
C THR A 85 -5.03 13.26 13.98
N ALA A 86 -6.01 12.73 14.72
CA ALA A 86 -6.34 13.13 16.08
C ALA A 86 -5.24 12.77 17.10
N THR A 87 -4.36 11.81 16.80
CA THR A 87 -3.27 11.42 17.73
C THR A 87 -2.16 12.44 17.85
N GLY A 88 -1.99 13.35 16.88
CA GLY A 88 -0.86 14.27 16.79
C GLY A 88 0.49 13.60 16.46
N HIS A 89 0.52 12.32 16.12
CA HIS A 89 1.74 11.60 15.75
C HIS A 89 2.15 11.83 14.29
N VAL A 90 1.23 12.27 13.44
CA VAL A 90 1.49 12.59 12.02
C VAL A 90 1.26 14.07 11.74
N LEU A 91 1.99 14.62 10.77
CA LEU A 91 1.75 15.96 10.26
C LEU A 91 0.48 15.95 9.41
N ASN A 92 -0.64 16.47 9.93
CA ASN A 92 -1.94 16.44 9.25
C ASN A 92 -1.88 17.08 7.86
N ALA A 93 -1.09 18.14 7.69
CA ALA A 93 -0.88 18.80 6.39
C ALA A 93 -0.14 17.92 5.36
N SER A 94 0.47 16.82 5.78
CA SER A 94 1.14 15.88 4.87
C SER A 94 0.21 14.80 4.33
N ALA A 95 -1.02 14.68 4.81
CA ALA A 95 -1.96 13.66 4.33
C ALA A 95 -2.09 13.66 2.80
N THR A 96 -1.54 12.66 2.13
CA THR A 96 -1.53 12.58 0.67
C THR A 96 -2.02 11.21 0.20
N PRO A 97 -3.02 11.14 -0.69
CA PRO A 97 -3.41 9.88 -1.29
C PRO A 97 -2.29 9.40 -2.22
N LEU A 98 -1.70 8.24 -1.93
CA LEU A 98 -0.65 7.64 -2.74
C LEU A 98 -1.25 6.78 -3.86
N ALA A 99 -2.15 5.89 -3.50
CA ALA A 99 -2.82 4.99 -4.43
C ALA A 99 -4.12 4.46 -3.86
N THR A 100 -4.94 3.83 -4.72
CA THR A 100 -6.07 2.99 -4.31
C THR A 100 -5.91 1.58 -4.83
N VAL A 101 -6.35 0.60 -4.05
CA VAL A 101 -6.33 -0.81 -4.39
C VAL A 101 -7.73 -1.38 -4.40
N ALA A 102 -8.05 -2.19 -5.41
CA ALA A 102 -9.36 -2.84 -5.53
C ALA A 102 -9.25 -4.34 -5.22
N VAL A 103 -10.28 -4.91 -4.62
CA VAL A 103 -10.41 -6.36 -4.47
C VAL A 103 -10.65 -6.98 -5.85
N ALA A 104 -9.88 -8.01 -6.16
CA ALA A 104 -9.99 -8.77 -7.39
C ALA A 104 -10.25 -10.25 -7.11
N VAL A 105 -10.85 -10.92 -8.09
CA VAL A 105 -11.09 -12.35 -8.11
C VAL A 105 -10.01 -13.03 -8.92
N ALA A 106 -9.51 -14.16 -8.43
CA ALA A 106 -8.60 -15.03 -9.14
C ALA A 106 -9.09 -16.47 -9.15
N VAL A 107 -8.74 -17.19 -10.21
CA VAL A 107 -8.94 -18.63 -10.40
C VAL A 107 -7.59 -19.31 -10.62
N ARG A 108 -7.53 -20.63 -10.46
CA ARG A 108 -6.34 -21.38 -10.84
C ARG A 108 -6.10 -21.25 -12.36
N LYS A 109 -4.86 -21.16 -12.74
CA LYS A 109 -4.45 -21.03 -14.14
C LYS A 109 -5.08 -22.12 -15.02
N GLY A 110 -5.64 -21.68 -16.14
CA GLY A 110 -6.31 -22.57 -17.11
C GLY A 110 -7.75 -22.93 -16.75
N MET A 111 -8.27 -22.46 -15.61
CA MET A 111 -9.69 -22.64 -15.29
C MET A 111 -10.55 -21.55 -15.94
N PRO A 112 -11.83 -21.88 -16.29
CA PRO A 112 -12.75 -20.89 -16.84
C PRO A 112 -12.92 -19.70 -15.90
N LYS A 113 -12.89 -18.48 -16.45
CA LYS A 113 -13.15 -17.24 -15.70
C LYS A 113 -14.66 -17.02 -15.58
N PRO A 114 -15.20 -16.95 -14.34
CA PRO A 114 -16.60 -16.64 -14.14
C PRO A 114 -16.91 -15.18 -14.53
N ASP A 115 -18.17 -14.91 -14.85
CA ASP A 115 -18.67 -13.55 -15.03
C ASP A 115 -18.73 -12.82 -13.67
N ILE A 116 -18.14 -11.64 -13.62
CA ILE A 116 -18.14 -10.73 -12.47
C ILE A 116 -18.53 -9.30 -12.86
N SER A 117 -19.17 -9.13 -14.01
CA SER A 117 -19.47 -7.82 -14.60
C SER A 117 -20.51 -7.00 -13.82
N THR A 118 -21.34 -7.65 -13.01
CA THR A 118 -22.40 -7.02 -12.19
C THR A 118 -22.43 -7.59 -10.79
N ALA A 119 -23.09 -6.90 -9.86
CA ALA A 119 -23.34 -7.39 -8.50
C ALA A 119 -24.04 -8.76 -8.49
N GLU A 120 -25.00 -8.95 -9.36
CA GLU A 120 -25.74 -10.22 -9.45
C GLU A 120 -24.86 -11.36 -10.01
N ALA A 121 -24.01 -11.07 -11.00
CA ALA A 121 -23.06 -12.05 -11.52
C ALA A 121 -22.04 -12.46 -10.44
N VAL A 122 -21.51 -11.50 -9.66
CA VAL A 122 -20.64 -11.79 -8.52
C VAL A 122 -21.36 -12.64 -7.47
N LYS A 123 -22.58 -12.29 -7.11
CA LYS A 123 -23.39 -13.07 -6.16
C LYS A 123 -23.58 -14.50 -6.64
N LYS A 124 -23.97 -14.68 -7.89
CA LYS A 124 -24.14 -16.02 -8.52
C LYS A 124 -22.84 -16.83 -8.51
N MET A 125 -21.71 -16.19 -8.88
CA MET A 125 -20.39 -16.82 -8.85
C MET A 125 -20.05 -17.32 -7.45
N LEU A 126 -20.20 -16.47 -6.43
CA LEU A 126 -19.85 -16.80 -5.03
C LEU A 126 -20.73 -17.94 -4.50
N LEU A 127 -22.05 -17.88 -4.76
CA LEU A 127 -22.97 -18.92 -4.32
C LEU A 127 -22.73 -20.27 -5.03
N ALA A 128 -22.27 -20.26 -6.28
CA ALA A 128 -21.95 -21.48 -7.04
C ALA A 128 -20.61 -22.11 -6.61
N ALA A 129 -19.65 -21.32 -6.11
CA ALA A 129 -18.36 -21.82 -5.68
C ALA A 129 -18.49 -22.78 -4.48
N LYS A 130 -17.72 -23.87 -4.48
CA LYS A 130 -17.64 -24.81 -3.35
C LYS A 130 -16.81 -24.26 -2.22
N THR A 131 -15.70 -23.60 -2.57
CA THR A 131 -14.74 -23.03 -1.61
C THR A 131 -14.15 -21.73 -2.14
N ILE A 132 -13.97 -20.76 -1.24
CA ILE A 132 -13.30 -19.49 -1.54
C ILE A 132 -12.24 -19.20 -0.48
N SER A 133 -11.13 -18.58 -0.89
CA SER A 133 -10.07 -18.14 0.02
C SER A 133 -9.83 -16.65 -0.10
N TYR A 134 -9.63 -15.99 1.04
CA TYR A 134 -9.22 -14.59 1.12
C TYR A 134 -8.60 -14.26 2.47
N PRO A 135 -7.84 -13.14 2.57
CA PRO A 135 -7.19 -12.73 3.81
C PRO A 135 -8.17 -12.51 4.95
N ASP A 136 -7.79 -12.90 6.17
CA ASP A 136 -8.65 -12.80 7.35
C ASP A 136 -8.85 -11.35 7.81
N GLY A 137 -10.03 -10.79 7.55
CA GLY A 137 -10.42 -9.45 7.98
C GLY A 137 -10.47 -9.29 9.51
N ALA A 138 -10.78 -10.35 10.27
CA ALA A 138 -10.78 -10.31 11.72
C ALA A 138 -9.36 -10.14 12.31
N LYS A 139 -8.33 -10.53 11.54
CA LYS A 139 -6.92 -10.28 11.84
C LYS A 139 -6.40 -8.96 11.24
N GLY A 140 -7.30 -8.12 10.76
CA GLY A 140 -6.98 -6.77 10.27
C GLY A 140 -6.53 -6.70 8.81
N ALA A 141 -6.68 -7.77 8.02
CA ALA A 141 -6.38 -7.72 6.60
C ALA A 141 -7.43 -6.89 5.85
N ALA A 142 -6.99 -5.79 5.23
CA ALA A 142 -7.89 -4.82 4.59
C ALA A 142 -8.71 -5.42 3.44
N ALA A 143 -8.11 -6.25 2.61
CA ALA A 143 -8.83 -6.96 1.54
C ALA A 143 -9.95 -7.85 2.11
N GLY A 144 -9.68 -8.51 3.24
CA GLY A 144 -10.67 -9.34 3.92
C GLY A 144 -11.82 -8.53 4.51
N VAL A 145 -11.52 -7.40 5.15
CA VAL A 145 -12.55 -6.47 5.67
C VAL A 145 -13.42 -5.95 4.53
N SER A 146 -12.80 -5.52 3.42
CA SER A 146 -13.52 -5.05 2.23
C SER A 146 -14.40 -6.13 1.63
N PHE A 147 -13.90 -7.36 1.52
CA PHE A 147 -14.67 -8.45 0.93
C PHE A 147 -15.78 -8.97 1.85
N ASP A 148 -15.58 -9.00 3.16
CA ASP A 148 -16.64 -9.27 4.13
C ASP A 148 -17.79 -8.26 4.02
N ALA A 149 -17.47 -6.97 3.82
CA ALA A 149 -18.46 -5.92 3.59
C ALA A 149 -19.22 -6.15 2.28
N THR A 150 -18.50 -6.52 1.19
CA THR A 150 -19.12 -6.89 -0.10
C THR A 150 -20.13 -8.04 0.06
N MET A 151 -19.77 -9.12 0.76
CA MET A 151 -20.70 -10.24 0.97
C MET A 151 -21.92 -9.86 1.81
N ARG A 152 -21.74 -8.96 2.81
CA ARG A 152 -22.89 -8.43 3.59
C ARG A 152 -23.79 -7.57 2.72
N GLN A 153 -23.24 -6.72 1.88
CA GLN A 153 -24.01 -5.89 0.94
C GLN A 153 -24.81 -6.76 -0.05
N LEU A 154 -24.23 -7.87 -0.54
CA LEU A 154 -24.91 -8.84 -1.39
C LEU A 154 -25.92 -9.72 -0.64
N GLY A 155 -25.98 -9.64 0.71
CA GLY A 155 -26.87 -10.42 1.54
C GLY A 155 -26.55 -11.91 1.64
N ILE A 156 -25.29 -12.32 1.36
CA ILE A 156 -24.87 -13.73 1.31
C ILE A 156 -23.82 -14.12 2.36
N PHE A 157 -23.43 -13.20 3.23
CA PHE A 157 -22.30 -13.43 4.15
C PHE A 157 -22.50 -14.69 5.02
N GLU A 158 -23.68 -14.89 5.57
CA GLU A 158 -23.99 -16.03 6.44
C GLU A 158 -23.97 -17.35 5.65
N GLU A 159 -24.55 -17.36 4.45
CA GLU A 159 -24.59 -18.53 3.57
C GLU A 159 -23.18 -18.94 3.10
N MET A 160 -22.29 -17.96 2.91
CA MET A 160 -20.93 -18.21 2.47
C MET A 160 -19.99 -18.74 3.56
N LYS A 161 -20.30 -18.53 4.85
CA LYS A 161 -19.42 -18.93 5.98
C LYS A 161 -18.84 -20.34 5.88
N PRO A 162 -19.64 -21.39 5.58
CA PRO A 162 -19.10 -22.75 5.50
C PRO A 162 -18.18 -23.01 4.31
N LYS A 163 -18.13 -22.10 3.34
CA LYS A 163 -17.30 -22.20 2.12
C LYS A 163 -15.99 -21.38 2.23
N ILE A 164 -15.84 -20.59 3.30
CA ILE A 164 -14.73 -19.66 3.43
C ILE A 164 -13.52 -20.30 4.08
N VAL A 165 -12.37 -20.18 3.41
CA VAL A 165 -11.04 -20.50 3.93
C VAL A 165 -10.30 -19.19 4.17
N ARG A 166 -10.20 -18.77 5.43
CA ARG A 166 -9.46 -17.56 5.80
C ARG A 166 -7.98 -17.84 5.96
N VAL A 167 -7.16 -16.98 5.37
CA VAL A 167 -5.70 -17.14 5.35
C VAL A 167 -4.99 -15.86 5.79
N GLN A 168 -3.70 -15.96 6.04
CA GLN A 168 -2.90 -14.81 6.44
C GLN A 168 -2.27 -14.11 5.22
N GLY A 169 -2.94 -13.08 4.70
CA GLY A 169 -2.46 -12.26 3.59
C GLY A 169 -2.84 -12.78 2.20
N GLY A 170 -2.74 -11.91 1.19
CA GLY A 170 -3.15 -12.20 -0.18
C GLY A 170 -2.33 -13.32 -0.85
N ALA A 171 -1.03 -13.36 -0.62
CA ALA A 171 -0.16 -14.40 -1.15
C ALA A 171 -0.59 -15.82 -0.73
N ALA A 172 -1.02 -15.99 0.54
CA ALA A 172 -1.51 -17.29 1.02
C ALA A 172 -2.85 -17.67 0.36
N ALA A 173 -3.72 -16.70 0.06
CA ALA A 173 -4.96 -16.95 -0.68
C ALA A 173 -4.66 -17.42 -2.11
N MET A 174 -3.72 -16.77 -2.79
CA MET A 174 -3.31 -17.15 -4.15
C MET A 174 -2.63 -18.51 -4.18
N ALA A 175 -1.76 -18.81 -3.22
CA ALA A 175 -1.12 -20.12 -3.12
C ALA A 175 -2.13 -21.26 -2.91
N ALA A 176 -3.22 -21.05 -2.14
CA ALA A 176 -4.28 -22.04 -1.96
C ALA A 176 -5.01 -22.35 -3.27
N ILE A 177 -5.25 -21.32 -4.13
CA ILE A 177 -5.83 -21.53 -5.46
C ILE A 177 -4.86 -22.28 -6.37
N ALA A 178 -3.60 -21.85 -6.42
CA ALA A 178 -2.57 -22.45 -7.26
C ALA A 178 -2.43 -23.96 -6.99
N ARG A 179 -2.54 -24.38 -5.73
CA ARG A 179 -2.51 -25.78 -5.30
C ARG A 179 -3.85 -26.52 -5.54
N GLY A 180 -4.91 -25.81 -5.91
CA GLY A 180 -6.24 -26.39 -6.12
C GLY A 180 -6.99 -26.74 -4.83
N GLU A 181 -6.59 -26.19 -3.70
CA GLU A 181 -7.25 -26.39 -2.40
C GLU A 181 -8.59 -25.63 -2.31
N VAL A 182 -8.73 -24.56 -3.07
CA VAL A 182 -9.94 -23.74 -3.19
C VAL A 182 -10.22 -23.39 -4.66
N GLU A 183 -11.48 -23.11 -4.97
CA GLU A 183 -11.91 -22.81 -6.35
C GLU A 183 -11.64 -21.34 -6.71
N LEU A 184 -11.92 -20.43 -5.79
CA LEU A 184 -11.78 -18.97 -5.99
C LEU A 184 -10.92 -18.37 -4.91
N GLY A 185 -10.18 -17.35 -5.27
CA GLY A 185 -9.48 -16.52 -4.31
C GLY A 185 -9.73 -15.05 -4.56
N LEU A 186 -9.75 -14.30 -3.48
CA LEU A 186 -9.96 -12.86 -3.53
C LEU A 186 -8.93 -12.16 -2.65
N THR A 187 -8.32 -11.14 -3.20
CA THR A 187 -7.44 -10.21 -2.47
C THR A 187 -7.33 -8.91 -3.26
N PHE A 188 -6.51 -7.97 -2.83
CA PHE A 188 -6.21 -6.80 -3.65
C PHE A 188 -5.49 -7.23 -4.94
N LEU A 189 -5.85 -6.59 -6.06
CA LEU A 189 -5.22 -6.87 -7.36
C LEU A 189 -3.69 -6.78 -7.29
N SER A 190 -3.18 -5.83 -6.53
CA SER A 190 -1.74 -5.61 -6.29
C SER A 190 -1.03 -6.73 -5.52
N GLU A 191 -1.74 -7.73 -5.04
CA GLU A 191 -1.20 -8.90 -4.32
C GLU A 191 -1.32 -10.20 -5.13
N ILE A 192 -1.83 -10.14 -6.37
CA ILE A 192 -2.03 -11.33 -7.21
C ILE A 192 -0.86 -11.50 -8.17
N HIS A 193 0.18 -12.20 -7.72
CA HIS A 193 1.42 -12.43 -8.50
C HIS A 193 1.80 -13.90 -8.65
N ASP A 194 1.04 -14.83 -8.05
CA ASP A 194 1.34 -16.26 -8.16
C ASP A 194 1.16 -16.74 -9.62
N PRO A 195 2.19 -17.35 -10.25
CA PRO A 195 2.12 -17.80 -11.64
C PRO A 195 1.13 -18.95 -11.87
N GLY A 196 0.66 -19.60 -10.80
CA GLY A 196 -0.34 -20.67 -10.83
C GLY A 196 -1.79 -20.16 -10.85
N VAL A 197 -2.01 -18.84 -10.81
CA VAL A 197 -3.35 -18.24 -10.84
C VAL A 197 -3.54 -17.30 -12.02
N GLU A 198 -4.79 -17.05 -12.35
CA GLU A 198 -5.20 -16.05 -13.34
C GLU A 198 -6.20 -15.08 -12.71
N VAL A 199 -5.96 -13.80 -12.94
CA VAL A 199 -6.90 -12.74 -12.56
C VAL A 199 -8.16 -12.85 -13.44
N VAL A 200 -9.32 -12.91 -12.79
CA VAL A 200 -10.62 -12.78 -13.46
C VAL A 200 -10.91 -11.29 -13.72
N GLY A 201 -10.75 -10.46 -12.69
CA GLY A 201 -10.97 -9.03 -12.74
C GLY A 201 -11.18 -8.45 -11.35
N VAL A 202 -11.35 -7.13 -11.27
CA VAL A 202 -11.72 -6.43 -10.04
C VAL A 202 -13.24 -6.50 -9.82
N LEU A 203 -13.65 -6.51 -8.55
CA LEU A 203 -15.07 -6.47 -8.21
C LEU A 203 -15.71 -5.13 -8.66
N PRO A 204 -16.99 -5.15 -9.09
CA PRO A 204 -17.73 -3.94 -9.45
C PRO A 204 -17.74 -2.91 -8.31
N ARG A 205 -17.56 -1.63 -8.66
CA ARG A 205 -17.50 -0.53 -7.68
C ARG A 205 -18.78 -0.35 -6.86
N GLU A 206 -19.91 -0.79 -7.40
CA GLU A 206 -21.21 -0.73 -6.72
C GLU A 206 -21.28 -1.62 -5.48
N ILE A 207 -20.45 -2.68 -5.42
CA ILE A 207 -20.39 -3.63 -4.28
C ILE A 207 -19.05 -3.66 -3.56
N SER A 208 -18.01 -3.05 -4.11
CA SER A 208 -16.66 -3.07 -3.53
C SER A 208 -15.94 -1.76 -3.80
N THR A 209 -15.93 -0.88 -2.80
CA THR A 209 -15.19 0.39 -2.88
C THR A 209 -13.69 0.12 -2.80
N PRO A 210 -12.88 0.61 -3.75
CA PRO A 210 -11.43 0.51 -3.65
C PRO A 210 -10.89 1.18 -2.36
N THR A 211 -9.92 0.55 -1.73
CA THR A 211 -9.29 1.04 -0.51
C THR A 211 -8.23 2.06 -0.84
N ALA A 212 -8.38 3.28 -0.32
CA ALA A 212 -7.37 4.33 -0.46
C ALA A 212 -6.22 4.13 0.53
N LEU A 213 -5.00 4.49 0.11
CA LEU A 213 -3.77 4.43 0.90
C LEU A 213 -3.17 5.83 0.96
N PHE A 214 -3.02 6.34 2.18
CA PHE A 214 -2.53 7.69 2.43
C PHE A 214 -1.15 7.64 3.08
N GLY A 215 -0.22 8.39 2.52
CA GLY A 215 1.08 8.65 3.14
C GLY A 215 1.00 9.85 4.08
N PHE A 216 1.83 9.79 5.12
CA PHE A 216 2.06 10.89 6.07
C PHE A 216 3.55 11.03 6.36
N ILE A 217 3.91 12.16 6.98
CA ILE A 217 5.21 12.35 7.65
C ILE A 217 4.95 12.34 9.15
N HIS A 218 5.73 11.58 9.91
CA HIS A 218 5.62 11.53 11.36
C HIS A 218 6.11 12.81 12.01
N THR A 219 5.44 13.30 13.06
CA THR A 219 5.84 14.54 13.77
C THR A 219 7.22 14.46 14.44
N LYS A 220 7.71 13.25 14.72
CA LYS A 220 9.03 12.97 15.30
C LYS A 220 9.90 12.16 14.34
N ALA A 221 9.81 12.44 13.02
CA ALA A 221 10.69 11.79 12.04
C ALA A 221 12.17 11.97 12.44
N GLY A 222 12.92 10.87 12.44
CA GLY A 222 14.34 10.88 12.84
C GLY A 222 15.23 11.62 11.84
N SER A 223 14.85 11.60 10.56
CA SER A 223 15.52 12.28 9.46
C SER A 223 14.49 13.05 8.61
N PRO A 224 14.06 14.26 9.06
CA PRO A 224 12.94 14.97 8.42
C PRO A 224 13.13 15.27 6.92
N GLU A 225 14.35 15.61 6.50
CA GLU A 225 14.67 15.87 5.08
C GLU A 225 14.56 14.59 4.24
N ALA A 226 15.13 13.49 4.71
CA ALA A 226 15.07 12.21 4.05
C ALA A 226 13.64 11.64 4.04
N ALA A 227 12.88 11.83 5.14
CA ALA A 227 11.45 11.49 5.21
C ALA A 227 10.65 12.26 4.16
N ARG A 228 10.90 13.55 4.01
CA ARG A 228 10.27 14.38 2.97
C ARG A 228 10.64 13.89 1.59
N ALA A 229 11.92 13.60 1.33
CA ALA A 229 12.39 13.10 0.05
C ALA A 229 11.69 11.78 -0.34
N LEU A 230 11.60 10.82 0.59
CA LEU A 230 10.88 9.56 0.36
C LEU A 230 9.38 9.81 0.12
N PHE A 231 8.76 10.65 0.93
CA PHE A 231 7.36 10.98 0.81
C PHE A 231 7.02 11.63 -0.54
N ASP A 232 7.82 12.60 -0.98
CA ASP A 232 7.67 13.27 -2.26
C ASP A 232 7.90 12.30 -3.43
N TYR A 233 8.87 11.38 -3.29
CA TYR A 233 9.09 10.33 -4.27
C TYR A 233 7.89 9.38 -4.41
N LEU A 234 7.32 8.91 -3.29
CA LEU A 234 6.14 8.01 -3.29
C LEU A 234 4.88 8.67 -3.85
N SER A 235 4.78 9.99 -3.84
CA SER A 235 3.68 10.77 -4.44
C SER A 235 3.98 11.32 -5.82
N SER A 236 5.15 11.00 -6.40
CA SER A 236 5.64 11.52 -7.67
C SER A 236 4.93 10.89 -8.90
N PRO A 237 5.03 11.53 -10.08
CA PRO A 237 4.60 10.91 -11.34
C PRO A 237 5.31 9.60 -11.67
N ALA A 238 6.57 9.42 -11.25
CA ALA A 238 7.31 8.17 -11.42
C ALA A 238 6.68 7.04 -10.59
N ALA A 239 6.38 7.31 -9.30
CA ALA A 239 5.66 6.37 -8.45
C ALA A 239 4.26 6.04 -9.00
N ALA A 240 3.56 7.01 -9.57
CA ALA A 240 2.27 6.80 -10.21
C ALA A 240 2.34 5.78 -11.37
N GLY A 241 3.45 5.72 -12.11
CA GLY A 241 3.72 4.67 -13.09
C GLY A 241 3.78 3.29 -12.46
N VAL A 242 4.58 3.16 -11.39
CA VAL A 242 4.74 1.88 -10.67
C VAL A 242 3.41 1.41 -10.08
N TYR A 243 2.61 2.32 -9.49
CA TYR A 243 1.29 1.96 -8.98
C TYR A 243 0.39 1.38 -10.06
N ARG A 244 0.32 2.01 -11.25
CA ARG A 244 -0.46 1.48 -12.40
C ARG A 244 0.02 0.10 -12.85
N ASP A 245 1.33 -0.11 -12.96
CA ASP A 245 1.92 -1.39 -13.34
C ASP A 245 1.56 -2.51 -12.35
N MET A 246 1.36 -2.15 -11.07
CA MET A 246 0.91 -3.05 -10.00
C MET A 246 -0.62 -3.16 -9.88
N GLY A 247 -1.39 -2.71 -10.86
CA GLY A 247 -2.85 -2.79 -10.84
C GLY A 247 -3.53 -1.85 -9.85
N MET A 248 -2.81 -0.83 -9.38
CA MET A 248 -3.33 0.20 -8.47
C MET A 248 -3.71 1.46 -9.25
N GLN A 249 -4.60 2.27 -8.69
CA GLN A 249 -4.87 3.60 -9.21
C GLN A 249 -4.08 4.62 -8.39
N PRO A 250 -3.19 5.43 -9.00
CA PRO A 250 -2.47 6.47 -8.30
C PRO A 250 -3.42 7.46 -7.62
N GLY A 251 -3.00 8.00 -6.48
CA GLY A 251 -3.62 9.16 -5.87
C GLY A 251 -3.54 10.37 -6.79
N ARG A 252 -4.49 11.29 -6.66
CA ARG A 252 -4.53 12.56 -7.41
C ARG A 252 -4.04 13.69 -6.52
#